data_9500d55664c4872e336ddafe4edc9c1b
#
_entry.id   9500d55664c4872e336ddafe4edc9c1b
#
_cell.length_a   1.000
_cell.length_b   1.000
_cell.length_c   1.000
_cell.angle_alpha   90.00
_cell.angle_beta   90.00
_cell.angle_gamma   90.00
#
_symmetry.space_group_name_H-M   'P 1'
#
loop_
_entity.id
_entity.type
_entity.pdbx_description
1 polymer ?
#
loop_
_entity_poly.entity_id
_entity_poly.type
_entity_poly.pdbx_seq_one_letter_code
_entity_poly.pdbx_strand_id
1 'polypeptide(L)'
;MSLVPSPFDSSDYVQLLDALKERIRGSRLRAALAVNEELVLLYWGVGRDILERQDSAGWGAKIVDRLAADLKRDFPEMTGFSPRNLKYMRALAEAFPDREIVQQVIAQLPWGHAISLLETVKDPAQRIWYGEQAREHGWSRKVLAHQIGSDLFARQGKAITNFARTLPAPQSDLAQALIKDPYSFDFLGLGPDISERELERSLLDHLRSLILELGKGFAFVGNQYHLEVGGQDYYLDLLFYHLQLRCFVVVELKIEDFKPEFAGKMNFYLSAIDDLLRHADDAPTIGIILCQGKNAVVVEYALRDSAKPMGVAEYKLSGALPISLQAALPTADDLAREFPLMSLVRLRIDIERELRSLAQDEGITSDRPLPLNELVQQSKAVRSLPSARDFMRIVRSLHSAAHGVDVAPDEAELANEAGARFLAEIRDYRANR
;
A
#
# COMPACT_ATOMS: atom_id res chain seq x y z
N MET A 1 39.11 -36.26 16.10
CA MET A 1 39.19 -35.61 14.77
C MET A 1 38.21 -34.45 14.78
N SER A 2 38.70 -33.23 14.96
CA SER A 2 37.90 -32.02 14.94
C SER A 2 37.60 -31.69 13.47
N LEU A 3 36.34 -31.71 13.10
CA LEU A 3 35.87 -31.28 11.76
C LEU A 3 36.15 -29.78 11.64
N VAL A 4 37.14 -29.42 10.82
CA VAL A 4 37.38 -28.03 10.41
C VAL A 4 36.16 -27.61 9.61
N PRO A 5 35.42 -26.56 10.01
CA PRO A 5 34.27 -26.09 9.24
C PRO A 5 34.70 -25.69 7.82
N SER A 6 33.89 -26.05 6.84
CA SER A 6 34.12 -25.66 5.45
C SER A 6 34.26 -24.14 5.35
N PRO A 7 35.24 -23.59 4.64
CA PRO A 7 35.37 -22.16 4.45
C PRO A 7 34.13 -21.51 3.77
N PHE A 8 33.24 -22.31 3.17
CA PHE A 8 31.99 -21.88 2.54
C PHE A 8 30.83 -21.75 3.54
N ASP A 9 30.94 -22.28 4.77
CA ASP A 9 29.94 -22.18 5.83
C ASP A 9 30.34 -21.16 6.92
N SER A 10 31.40 -20.39 6.69
CA SER A 10 31.77 -19.31 7.60
C SER A 10 30.75 -18.17 7.55
N SER A 11 30.41 -17.61 8.72
CA SER A 11 29.47 -16.45 8.79
C SER A 11 29.94 -15.29 7.92
N ASP A 12 31.26 -15.14 7.75
CA ASP A 12 31.89 -14.10 6.94
C ASP A 12 31.61 -14.27 5.43
N TYR A 13 31.60 -15.52 4.94
CA TYR A 13 31.27 -15.81 3.54
C TYR A 13 29.79 -15.50 3.25
N VAL A 14 28.87 -15.89 4.13
CA VAL A 14 27.46 -15.63 4.01
C VAL A 14 27.18 -14.11 4.02
N GLN A 15 27.81 -13.38 4.94
CA GLN A 15 27.67 -11.91 5.00
C GLN A 15 28.24 -11.24 3.75
N LEU A 16 29.40 -11.67 3.24
CA LEU A 16 29.96 -11.13 2.01
C LEU A 16 29.07 -11.44 0.81
N LEU A 17 28.54 -12.66 0.70
CA LEU A 17 27.65 -13.06 -0.39
C LEU A 17 26.38 -12.22 -0.39
N ASP A 18 25.78 -11.99 0.76
CA ASP A 18 24.55 -11.18 0.86
C ASP A 18 24.82 -9.70 0.57
N ALA A 19 25.94 -9.15 1.05
CA ALA A 19 26.37 -7.80 0.70
C ALA A 19 26.61 -7.63 -0.83
N LEU A 20 27.19 -8.65 -1.48
CA LEU A 20 27.38 -8.65 -2.93
C LEU A 20 26.06 -8.74 -3.70
N LYS A 21 25.13 -9.61 -3.26
CA LYS A 21 23.78 -9.72 -3.86
C LYS A 21 23.04 -8.37 -3.79
N GLU A 22 23.04 -7.72 -2.64
CA GLU A 22 22.41 -6.41 -2.47
C GLU A 22 23.06 -5.35 -3.35
N ARG A 23 24.37 -5.32 -3.45
CA ARG A 23 25.08 -4.39 -4.33
C ARG A 23 24.78 -4.62 -5.81
N ILE A 24 24.67 -5.90 -6.23
CA ILE A 24 24.31 -6.26 -7.62
C ILE A 24 22.85 -5.87 -7.90
N ARG A 25 21.90 -6.17 -7.00
CA ARG A 25 20.48 -5.77 -7.15
C ARG A 25 20.35 -4.26 -7.23
N GLY A 26 20.96 -3.52 -6.33
CA GLY A 26 20.95 -2.07 -6.34
C GLY A 26 21.58 -1.47 -7.62
N SER A 27 22.64 -2.07 -8.14
CA SER A 27 23.27 -1.62 -9.39
C SER A 27 22.41 -1.91 -10.61
N ARG A 28 21.75 -3.08 -10.66
CA ARG A 28 20.79 -3.41 -11.75
C ARG A 28 19.59 -2.48 -11.74
N LEU A 29 19.05 -2.17 -10.56
CA LEU A 29 17.92 -1.23 -10.42
C LEU A 29 18.32 0.16 -10.91
N ARG A 30 19.47 0.69 -10.46
CA ARG A 30 19.97 2.00 -10.93
C ARG A 30 20.18 2.05 -12.45
N ALA A 31 20.72 0.97 -13.04
CA ALA A 31 20.90 0.89 -14.48
C ALA A 31 19.55 0.90 -15.22
N ALA A 32 18.56 0.14 -14.74
CA ALA A 32 17.22 0.12 -15.32
C ALA A 32 16.53 1.50 -15.23
N LEU A 33 16.64 2.18 -14.08
CA LEU A 33 16.11 3.53 -13.89
C LEU A 33 16.80 4.55 -14.80
N ALA A 34 18.11 4.49 -14.94
CA ALA A 34 18.87 5.38 -15.85
C ALA A 34 18.46 5.17 -17.32
N VAL A 35 18.26 3.93 -17.75
CA VAL A 35 17.76 3.63 -19.11
C VAL A 35 16.36 4.20 -19.33
N ASN A 36 15.47 4.08 -18.34
CA ASN A 36 14.12 4.67 -18.44
C ASN A 36 14.18 6.20 -18.50
N GLU A 37 15.00 6.83 -17.66
CA GLU A 37 15.17 8.26 -17.64
C GLU A 37 15.64 8.79 -19.01
N GLU A 38 16.69 8.21 -19.56
CA GLU A 38 17.21 8.58 -20.89
C GLU A 38 16.17 8.36 -21.99
N LEU A 39 15.39 7.29 -21.94
CA LEU A 39 14.34 7.01 -22.90
C LEU A 39 13.23 8.07 -22.86
N VAL A 40 12.76 8.45 -21.68
CA VAL A 40 11.71 9.46 -21.53
C VAL A 40 12.22 10.84 -21.95
N LEU A 41 13.46 11.18 -21.63
CA LEU A 41 14.09 12.43 -22.08
C LEU A 41 14.26 12.45 -23.61
N LEU A 42 14.66 11.34 -24.22
CA LEU A 42 14.70 11.21 -25.68
C LEU A 42 13.31 11.44 -26.29
N TYR A 43 12.26 10.82 -25.74
CA TYR A 43 10.89 10.99 -26.21
C TYR A 43 10.41 12.44 -26.07
N TRP A 44 10.74 13.09 -24.97
CA TRP A 44 10.47 14.52 -24.80
C TRP A 44 11.20 15.37 -25.83
N GLY A 45 12.49 15.10 -26.09
CA GLY A 45 13.29 15.79 -27.12
C GLY A 45 12.69 15.64 -28.50
N VAL A 46 12.34 14.41 -28.91
CA VAL A 46 11.64 14.15 -30.17
C VAL A 46 10.32 14.92 -30.25
N GLY A 47 9.58 14.96 -29.15
CA GLY A 47 8.34 15.74 -29.05
C GLY A 47 8.56 17.23 -29.25
N ARG A 48 9.61 17.81 -28.67
CA ARG A 48 10.01 19.21 -28.85
C ARG A 48 10.36 19.51 -30.30
N ASP A 49 11.16 18.65 -30.92
CA ASP A 49 11.55 18.79 -32.32
C ASP A 49 10.33 18.77 -33.26
N ILE A 50 9.32 17.94 -32.98
CA ILE A 50 8.07 17.89 -33.73
C ILE A 50 7.28 19.19 -33.55
N LEU A 51 7.11 19.69 -32.30
CA LEU A 51 6.40 20.95 -32.02
C LEU A 51 7.01 22.13 -32.74
N GLU A 52 8.31 22.32 -32.62
CA GLU A 52 9.03 23.42 -33.24
C GLU A 52 8.87 23.46 -34.77
N ARG A 53 8.85 22.28 -35.42
CA ARG A 53 8.65 22.18 -36.86
C ARG A 53 7.19 22.30 -37.28
N GLN A 54 6.23 21.95 -36.42
CA GLN A 54 4.82 22.22 -36.65
C GLN A 54 4.53 23.73 -36.65
N ASP A 55 5.10 24.45 -35.72
CA ASP A 55 4.94 25.91 -35.60
C ASP A 55 5.67 26.69 -36.74
N SER A 56 6.89 26.27 -37.07
CA SER A 56 7.73 26.99 -38.04
C SER A 56 7.49 26.60 -39.49
N ALA A 57 7.19 25.31 -39.76
CA ALA A 57 7.12 24.73 -41.10
C ALA A 57 5.73 24.18 -41.49
N GLY A 58 4.71 24.33 -40.63
CA GLY A 58 3.33 23.90 -40.91
C GLY A 58 3.18 22.36 -41.05
N TRP A 59 3.95 21.59 -40.30
CA TRP A 59 3.92 20.12 -40.40
C TRP A 59 2.56 19.56 -39.99
N GLY A 60 1.84 18.95 -40.94
CA GLY A 60 0.59 18.28 -40.68
C GLY A 60 0.76 16.81 -40.22
N ALA A 61 -0.36 16.16 -39.87
CA ALA A 61 -0.40 14.78 -39.38
C ALA A 61 0.32 13.77 -40.30
N LYS A 62 0.26 13.95 -41.61
CA LYS A 62 0.91 13.07 -42.62
C LYS A 62 2.44 13.00 -42.49
N ILE A 63 3.06 14.09 -41.99
CA ILE A 63 4.51 14.15 -41.79
C ILE A 63 4.90 13.31 -40.59
N VAL A 64 4.10 13.32 -39.51
CA VAL A 64 4.32 12.49 -38.33
C VAL A 64 4.23 10.98 -38.68
N ASP A 65 3.26 10.62 -39.55
CA ASP A 65 3.12 9.21 -40.00
C ASP A 65 4.33 8.78 -40.87
N ARG A 66 4.82 9.67 -41.74
CA ARG A 66 6.04 9.42 -42.52
C ARG A 66 7.28 9.30 -41.64
N LEU A 67 7.44 10.23 -40.67
CA LEU A 67 8.54 10.20 -39.71
C LEU A 67 8.55 8.88 -38.91
N ALA A 68 7.38 8.40 -38.49
CA ALA A 68 7.26 7.11 -37.81
C ALA A 68 7.73 5.95 -38.68
N ALA A 69 7.36 5.96 -39.99
CA ALA A 69 7.77 4.90 -40.92
C ALA A 69 9.29 4.91 -41.18
N ASP A 70 9.89 6.10 -41.35
CA ASP A 70 11.31 6.25 -41.57
C ASP A 70 12.12 5.87 -40.30
N LEU A 71 11.72 6.30 -39.12
CA LEU A 71 12.36 5.90 -37.87
C LEU A 71 12.26 4.40 -37.59
N LYS A 72 11.10 3.78 -37.89
CA LYS A 72 10.95 2.34 -37.74
C LYS A 72 11.83 1.54 -38.72
N ARG A 73 12.07 2.06 -39.89
CA ARG A 73 12.96 1.43 -40.87
C ARG A 73 14.42 1.52 -40.41
N ASP A 74 14.83 2.68 -39.90
CA ASP A 74 16.22 2.93 -39.55
C ASP A 74 16.58 2.37 -38.15
N PHE A 75 15.58 2.21 -37.26
CA PHE A 75 15.71 1.62 -35.92
C PHE A 75 14.69 0.51 -35.69
N PRO A 76 14.78 -0.63 -36.38
CA PRO A 76 13.80 -1.71 -36.36
C PRO A 76 13.65 -2.39 -34.98
N GLU A 77 14.71 -2.34 -34.15
CA GLU A 77 14.74 -2.86 -32.77
C GLU A 77 14.01 -1.95 -31.76
N MET A 78 13.77 -0.69 -32.10
CA MET A 78 13.09 0.25 -31.23
C MET A 78 11.58 0.27 -31.49
N THR A 79 10.80 -0.26 -30.57
CA THR A 79 9.33 -0.34 -30.69
C THR A 79 8.62 0.99 -30.40
N GLY A 80 9.33 1.99 -29.89
CA GLY A 80 8.78 3.24 -29.38
C GLY A 80 8.34 4.28 -30.42
N PHE A 81 8.62 4.11 -31.73
CA PHE A 81 8.38 5.14 -32.76
C PHE A 81 7.12 4.91 -33.61
N SER A 82 6.05 4.38 -33.02
CA SER A 82 4.76 4.32 -33.73
C SER A 82 4.14 5.72 -33.88
N PRO A 83 3.28 5.98 -34.90
CA PRO A 83 2.59 7.26 -35.09
C PRO A 83 1.85 7.72 -33.83
N ARG A 84 1.20 6.78 -33.12
CA ARG A 84 0.51 7.06 -31.86
C ARG A 84 1.49 7.54 -30.80
N ASN A 85 2.64 6.87 -30.68
CA ASN A 85 3.63 7.23 -29.66
C ASN A 85 4.32 8.55 -29.94
N LEU A 86 4.59 8.88 -31.22
CA LEU A 86 5.09 10.21 -31.61
C LEU A 86 4.11 11.33 -31.25
N LYS A 87 2.80 11.08 -31.32
CA LYS A 87 1.78 12.03 -30.85
C LYS A 87 1.82 12.20 -29.33
N TYR A 88 2.07 11.12 -28.56
CA TYR A 88 2.27 11.22 -27.12
C TYR A 88 3.60 11.96 -26.76
N MET A 89 4.67 11.73 -27.49
CA MET A 89 5.93 12.46 -27.32
C MET A 89 5.71 13.96 -27.53
N ARG A 90 4.99 14.34 -28.59
CA ARG A 90 4.61 15.74 -28.84
C ARG A 90 3.76 16.31 -27.70
N ALA A 91 2.71 15.56 -27.27
CA ALA A 91 1.84 15.98 -26.19
C ALA A 91 2.60 16.11 -24.85
N LEU A 92 3.61 15.26 -24.60
CA LEU A 92 4.50 15.38 -23.44
C LEU A 92 5.29 16.69 -23.48
N ALA A 93 5.91 17.00 -24.61
CA ALA A 93 6.69 18.23 -24.79
C ALA A 93 5.84 19.50 -24.69
N GLU A 94 4.60 19.44 -25.19
CA GLU A 94 3.61 20.53 -25.06
C GLU A 94 3.15 20.72 -23.62
N ALA A 95 2.88 19.60 -22.90
CA ALA A 95 2.41 19.63 -21.53
C ALA A 95 3.47 20.00 -20.49
N PHE A 96 4.74 19.70 -20.79
CA PHE A 96 5.90 19.95 -19.94
C PHE A 96 6.99 20.67 -20.74
N PRO A 97 6.89 22.00 -20.93
CA PRO A 97 7.86 22.76 -21.70
C PRO A 97 9.22 22.88 -21.00
N ASP A 98 9.24 22.73 -19.68
CA ASP A 98 10.45 22.81 -18.87
C ASP A 98 11.13 21.44 -18.75
N ARG A 99 12.37 21.38 -19.24
CA ARG A 99 13.20 20.17 -19.19
C ARG A 99 13.53 19.72 -17.78
N GLU A 100 13.71 20.65 -16.85
CA GLU A 100 14.07 20.31 -15.46
C GLU A 100 12.91 19.56 -14.78
N ILE A 101 11.68 20.01 -14.98
CA ILE A 101 10.48 19.32 -14.48
C ILE A 101 10.38 17.92 -15.08
N VAL A 102 10.61 17.79 -16.38
CA VAL A 102 10.58 16.48 -17.03
C VAL A 102 11.64 15.55 -16.43
N GLN A 103 12.85 16.02 -16.25
CA GLN A 103 13.95 15.22 -15.69
C GLN A 103 13.71 14.84 -14.23
N GLN A 104 13.22 15.77 -13.40
CA GLN A 104 13.05 15.54 -11.97
C GLN A 104 11.85 14.68 -11.61
N VAL A 105 10.80 14.73 -12.42
CA VAL A 105 9.51 14.08 -12.10
C VAL A 105 9.16 13.01 -13.14
N ILE A 106 8.95 13.41 -14.40
CA ILE A 106 8.32 12.54 -15.41
C ILE A 106 9.29 11.46 -15.90
N ALA A 107 10.56 11.77 -16.09
CA ALA A 107 11.56 10.81 -16.53
C ALA A 107 11.91 9.75 -15.45
N GLN A 108 11.52 10.00 -14.21
CA GLN A 108 11.63 9.04 -13.11
C GLN A 108 10.49 8.01 -13.12
N LEU A 109 9.47 8.19 -13.97
CA LEU A 109 8.32 7.31 -14.10
C LEU A 109 8.41 6.47 -15.39
N PRO A 110 7.85 5.25 -15.41
CA PRO A 110 7.69 4.52 -16.65
C PRO A 110 6.87 5.29 -17.68
N TRP A 111 7.19 5.14 -18.97
CA TRP A 111 6.49 5.86 -20.05
C TRP A 111 4.96 5.75 -20.00
N GLY A 112 4.43 4.58 -19.61
CA GLY A 112 2.99 4.38 -19.45
C GLY A 112 2.33 5.27 -18.40
N HIS A 113 3.06 5.71 -17.36
CA HIS A 113 2.56 6.67 -16.38
C HIS A 113 2.48 8.07 -16.98
N ALA A 114 3.48 8.49 -17.74
CA ALA A 114 3.46 9.77 -18.45
C ALA A 114 2.24 9.87 -19.38
N ILE A 115 1.95 8.81 -20.13
CA ILE A 115 0.74 8.72 -20.98
C ILE A 115 -0.54 8.86 -20.14
N SER A 116 -0.64 8.12 -19.02
CA SER A 116 -1.81 8.20 -18.14
C SER A 116 -2.04 9.63 -17.61
N LEU A 117 -0.99 10.30 -17.17
CA LEU A 117 -1.05 11.70 -16.71
C LEU A 117 -1.53 12.64 -17.81
N LEU A 118 -1.05 12.47 -19.05
CA LEU A 118 -1.44 13.29 -20.19
C LEU A 118 -2.91 13.08 -20.58
N GLU A 119 -3.39 11.84 -20.53
CA GLU A 119 -4.76 11.49 -20.93
C GLU A 119 -5.80 11.91 -19.89
N THR A 120 -5.46 11.86 -18.60
CA THR A 120 -6.47 11.97 -17.53
C THR A 120 -6.42 13.28 -16.74
N VAL A 121 -5.24 13.92 -16.61
CA VAL A 121 -5.08 15.14 -15.81
C VAL A 121 -4.89 16.35 -16.72
N LYS A 122 -5.83 17.28 -16.71
CA LYS A 122 -5.80 18.48 -17.55
C LYS A 122 -4.97 19.61 -16.95
N ASP A 123 -5.09 19.82 -15.64
CA ASP A 123 -4.39 20.89 -14.94
C ASP A 123 -2.89 20.59 -14.82
N PRO A 124 -2.00 21.51 -15.25
CA PRO A 124 -0.55 21.28 -15.23
C PRO A 124 0.01 21.07 -13.81
N ALA A 125 -0.49 21.80 -12.82
CA ALA A 125 0.01 21.70 -11.45
C ALA A 125 -0.40 20.35 -10.82
N GLN A 126 -1.64 19.93 -11.02
CA GLN A 126 -2.11 18.60 -10.60
C GLN A 126 -1.33 17.48 -11.30
N ARG A 127 -1.01 17.64 -12.59
CA ARG A 127 -0.25 16.65 -13.35
C ARG A 127 1.15 16.45 -12.78
N ILE A 128 1.84 17.52 -12.43
CA ILE A 128 3.16 17.47 -11.77
C ILE A 128 3.00 16.79 -10.41
N TRP A 129 2.03 17.23 -9.61
CA TRP A 129 1.78 16.68 -8.28
C TRP A 129 1.52 15.16 -8.31
N TYR A 130 0.64 14.67 -9.22
CA TYR A 130 0.40 13.22 -9.37
C TYR A 130 1.65 12.48 -9.84
N GLY A 131 2.48 13.09 -10.67
CA GLY A 131 3.78 12.55 -11.08
C GLY A 131 4.73 12.38 -9.89
N GLU A 132 4.84 13.39 -9.03
CA GLU A 132 5.64 13.35 -7.81
C GLU A 132 5.14 12.27 -6.85
N GLN A 133 3.82 12.20 -6.62
CA GLN A 133 3.22 11.18 -5.77
C GLN A 133 3.45 9.76 -6.32
N ALA A 134 3.30 9.57 -7.62
CA ALA A 134 3.54 8.27 -8.25
C ALA A 134 5.00 7.83 -8.09
N ARG A 135 5.97 8.76 -8.21
CA ARG A 135 7.39 8.52 -7.99
C ARG A 135 7.69 8.19 -6.53
N GLU A 136 7.22 9.03 -5.61
CA GLU A 136 7.50 8.90 -4.17
C GLU A 136 6.93 7.61 -3.59
N HIS A 137 5.69 7.27 -3.98
CA HIS A 137 4.97 6.12 -3.46
C HIS A 137 5.15 4.85 -4.31
N GLY A 138 5.86 4.93 -5.44
CA GLY A 138 6.05 3.79 -6.34
C GLY A 138 4.74 3.24 -6.91
N TRP A 139 3.77 4.10 -7.23
CA TRP A 139 2.48 3.64 -7.74
C TRP A 139 2.63 2.94 -9.08
N SER A 140 1.91 1.84 -9.24
CA SER A 140 1.69 1.26 -10.56
C SER A 140 0.78 2.16 -11.39
N ARG A 141 0.74 1.92 -12.70
CA ARG A 141 -0.15 2.66 -13.61
C ARG A 141 -1.63 2.55 -13.19
N LYS A 142 -2.05 1.39 -12.68
CA LYS A 142 -3.42 1.16 -12.20
C LYS A 142 -3.72 1.95 -10.93
N VAL A 143 -2.78 1.96 -9.98
CA VAL A 143 -2.90 2.74 -8.74
C VAL A 143 -2.94 4.24 -9.06
N LEU A 144 -2.06 4.73 -9.95
CA LEU A 144 -2.09 6.13 -10.39
C LEU A 144 -3.45 6.50 -11.00
N ALA A 145 -4.00 5.66 -11.89
CA ALA A 145 -5.30 5.90 -12.51
C ALA A 145 -6.44 5.92 -11.46
N HIS A 146 -6.38 5.05 -10.44
CA HIS A 146 -7.33 5.05 -9.34
C HIS A 146 -7.23 6.34 -8.50
N GLN A 147 -6.03 6.75 -8.12
CA GLN A 147 -5.82 7.97 -7.32
C GLN A 147 -6.27 9.24 -8.06
N ILE A 148 -6.05 9.31 -9.38
CA ILE A 148 -6.57 10.39 -10.22
C ILE A 148 -8.10 10.33 -10.27
N GLY A 149 -8.68 9.15 -10.52
CA GLY A 149 -10.14 8.96 -10.61
C GLY A 149 -10.88 9.28 -9.32
N SER A 150 -10.25 9.07 -8.16
CA SER A 150 -10.79 9.41 -6.83
C SER A 150 -10.45 10.84 -6.38
N ASP A 151 -9.83 11.66 -7.25
CA ASP A 151 -9.44 13.04 -6.99
C ASP A 151 -8.60 13.21 -5.70
N LEU A 152 -7.56 12.40 -5.56
CA LEU A 152 -6.69 12.45 -4.38
C LEU A 152 -6.12 13.84 -4.13
N PHE A 153 -5.79 14.59 -5.18
CA PHE A 153 -5.23 15.95 -5.08
C PHE A 153 -6.11 16.89 -4.26
N ALA A 154 -7.44 16.82 -4.46
CA ALA A 154 -8.39 17.67 -3.74
C ALA A 154 -8.65 17.20 -2.29
N ARG A 155 -8.39 15.91 -1.98
CA ARG A 155 -8.76 15.28 -0.70
C ARG A 155 -7.62 15.20 0.30
N GLN A 156 -6.36 15.17 -0.15
CA GLN A 156 -5.21 14.98 0.71
C GLN A 156 -4.98 16.18 1.64
N GLY A 157 -4.74 15.91 2.92
CA GLY A 157 -4.47 16.92 3.94
C GLY A 157 -5.67 17.79 4.35
N LYS A 158 -6.89 17.43 3.95
CA LYS A 158 -8.10 18.26 4.15
C LYS A 158 -8.88 17.94 5.44
N ALA A 159 -8.56 16.84 6.13
CA ALA A 159 -9.21 16.50 7.39
C ALA A 159 -9.01 17.59 8.45
N ILE A 160 -10.01 17.78 9.28
CA ILE A 160 -9.93 18.69 10.43
C ILE A 160 -9.23 17.95 11.58
N THR A 161 -8.08 18.47 12.00
CA THR A 161 -7.25 17.82 13.02
C THR A 161 -6.79 18.80 14.09
N ASN A 162 -6.30 18.28 15.21
CA ASN A 162 -5.59 19.06 16.22
C ASN A 162 -4.06 18.80 16.21
N PHE A 163 -3.53 18.20 15.15
CA PHE A 163 -2.13 17.75 15.09
C PHE A 163 -1.11 18.85 15.30
N ALA A 164 -1.32 20.02 14.70
CA ALA A 164 -0.41 21.17 14.89
C ALA A 164 -0.20 21.56 16.35
N ARG A 165 -1.14 21.20 17.22
CA ARG A 165 -1.07 21.50 18.65
C ARG A 165 -0.63 20.31 19.51
N THR A 166 -0.89 19.08 19.06
CA THR A 166 -0.72 17.85 19.84
C THR A 166 0.48 17.01 19.42
N LEU A 167 1.07 17.30 18.27
CA LEU A 167 2.26 16.63 17.73
C LEU A 167 3.37 17.66 17.52
N PRO A 168 4.64 17.29 17.73
CA PRO A 168 5.76 18.15 17.38
C PRO A 168 5.91 18.24 15.83
N ALA A 169 6.37 19.40 15.33
CA ALA A 169 6.82 19.52 13.97
C ALA A 169 8.18 18.77 13.78
N PRO A 170 8.45 18.10 12.67
CA PRO A 170 7.66 17.97 11.43
C PRO A 170 6.61 16.84 11.42
N GLN A 171 6.43 16.13 12.54
CA GLN A 171 5.51 15.00 12.63
C GLN A 171 4.05 15.42 12.42
N SER A 172 3.65 16.60 12.95
CA SER A 172 2.31 17.16 12.74
C SER A 172 1.99 17.38 11.28
N ASP A 173 2.95 17.93 10.51
CA ASP A 173 2.79 18.22 9.09
C ASP A 173 2.66 16.93 8.27
N LEU A 174 3.51 15.94 8.58
CA LEU A 174 3.43 14.62 7.95
C LEU A 174 2.12 13.91 8.27
N ALA A 175 1.68 13.92 9.53
CA ALA A 175 0.40 13.33 9.93
C ALA A 175 -0.78 14.03 9.23
N GLN A 176 -0.77 15.36 9.15
CA GLN A 176 -1.80 16.12 8.43
C GLN A 176 -1.83 15.75 6.94
N ALA A 177 -0.68 15.65 6.29
CA ALA A 177 -0.58 15.32 4.88
C ALA A 177 -1.10 13.90 4.54
N LEU A 178 -1.04 12.97 5.49
CA LEU A 178 -1.49 11.59 5.29
C LEU A 178 -3.01 11.41 5.37
N ILE A 179 -3.72 12.29 6.10
CA ILE A 179 -5.17 12.15 6.30
C ILE A 179 -5.94 12.85 5.19
N LYS A 180 -6.87 12.12 4.60
CA LYS A 180 -7.75 12.58 3.51
C LYS A 180 -9.09 13.04 4.03
N ASP A 181 -9.79 13.85 3.23
CA ASP A 181 -11.16 14.25 3.50
C ASP A 181 -11.85 14.70 2.20
N PRO A 182 -12.88 13.97 1.76
CA PRO A 182 -13.35 12.69 2.28
C PRO A 182 -12.48 11.48 1.88
N TYR A 183 -12.59 10.38 2.62
CA TYR A 183 -12.13 9.07 2.17
C TYR A 183 -13.09 8.51 1.11
N SER A 184 -12.57 7.81 0.10
CA SER A 184 -13.38 7.16 -0.93
C SER A 184 -13.47 5.67 -0.65
N PHE A 185 -14.68 5.20 -0.31
CA PHE A 185 -15.00 3.79 -0.13
C PHE A 185 -15.85 3.25 -1.29
N ASP A 186 -15.74 3.87 -2.45
CA ASP A 186 -16.47 3.49 -3.67
C ASP A 186 -16.20 2.04 -4.09
N PHE A 187 -15.03 1.51 -3.74
CA PHE A 187 -14.65 0.12 -4.01
C PHE A 187 -15.49 -0.92 -3.26
N LEU A 188 -16.29 -0.52 -2.27
CA LEU A 188 -17.18 -1.41 -1.54
C LEU A 188 -18.48 -1.68 -2.32
N GLY A 189 -18.88 -0.78 -3.22
CA GLY A 189 -20.14 -0.88 -3.96
C GLY A 189 -21.39 -0.83 -3.07
N LEU A 190 -21.27 -0.24 -1.87
CA LEU A 190 -22.34 -0.16 -0.87
C LEU A 190 -23.07 1.18 -0.98
N GLY A 191 -24.40 1.14 -0.77
CA GLY A 191 -25.23 2.34 -0.61
C GLY A 191 -25.08 2.96 0.79
N PRO A 192 -25.72 4.13 1.04
CA PRO A 192 -25.61 4.84 2.32
C PRO A 192 -26.35 4.14 3.49
N ASP A 193 -27.31 3.26 3.20
CA ASP A 193 -28.16 2.60 4.19
C ASP A 193 -27.51 1.29 4.69
N ILE A 194 -26.40 1.40 5.41
CA ILE A 194 -25.66 0.26 5.97
C ILE A 194 -25.42 0.45 7.47
N SER A 195 -25.21 -0.64 8.20
CA SER A 195 -24.79 -0.62 9.60
C SER A 195 -23.26 -0.43 9.73
N GLU A 196 -22.78 0.08 10.88
CA GLU A 196 -21.33 0.17 11.19
C GLU A 196 -20.64 -1.19 11.03
N ARG A 197 -21.30 -2.28 11.49
CA ARG A 197 -20.76 -3.64 11.40
C ARG A 197 -20.64 -4.14 9.94
N GLU A 198 -21.58 -3.78 9.07
CA GLU A 198 -21.53 -4.14 7.65
C GLU A 198 -20.43 -3.33 6.94
N LEU A 199 -20.30 -2.04 7.26
CA LEU A 199 -19.21 -1.20 6.75
C LEU A 199 -17.86 -1.77 7.15
N GLU A 200 -17.66 -2.06 8.43
CA GLU A 200 -16.42 -2.65 8.95
C GLU A 200 -16.09 -3.96 8.26
N ARG A 201 -17.04 -4.89 8.17
CA ARG A 201 -16.85 -6.18 7.51
C ARG A 201 -16.46 -6.01 6.05
N SER A 202 -17.16 -5.14 5.32
CA SER A 202 -16.86 -4.88 3.91
C SER A 202 -15.48 -4.24 3.72
N LEU A 203 -15.04 -3.36 4.60
CA LEU A 203 -13.69 -2.80 4.59
C LEU A 203 -12.63 -3.89 4.83
N LEU A 204 -12.90 -4.85 5.71
CA LEU A 204 -11.99 -5.97 5.97
C LEU A 204 -11.94 -6.95 4.79
N ASP A 205 -13.08 -7.24 4.16
CA ASP A 205 -13.13 -8.07 2.95
C ASP A 205 -12.35 -7.41 1.80
N HIS A 206 -12.27 -6.07 1.80
CA HIS A 206 -11.52 -5.27 0.84
C HIS A 206 -10.29 -4.57 1.46
N LEU A 207 -9.63 -5.22 2.42
CA LEU A 207 -8.53 -4.62 3.22
C LEU A 207 -7.42 -4.01 2.36
N ARG A 208 -7.10 -4.61 1.21
CA ARG A 208 -6.10 -4.06 0.28
C ARG A 208 -6.51 -2.69 -0.27
N SER A 209 -7.79 -2.56 -0.68
CA SER A 209 -8.33 -1.30 -1.17
C SER A 209 -8.38 -0.25 -0.06
N LEU A 210 -8.71 -0.67 1.16
CA LEU A 210 -8.66 0.20 2.33
C LEU A 210 -7.23 0.70 2.60
N ILE A 211 -6.22 -0.18 2.58
CA ILE A 211 -4.82 0.23 2.78
C ILE A 211 -4.35 1.16 1.66
N LEU A 212 -4.75 0.92 0.41
CA LEU A 212 -4.46 1.83 -0.71
C LEU A 212 -5.13 3.19 -0.51
N GLU A 213 -6.37 3.19 -0.02
CA GLU A 213 -7.06 4.44 0.29
C GLU A 213 -6.45 5.14 1.51
N LEU A 214 -6.04 4.43 2.56
CA LEU A 214 -5.31 5.04 3.69
C LEU A 214 -3.98 5.64 3.23
N GLY A 215 -3.23 4.94 2.41
CA GLY A 215 -1.95 5.39 1.85
C GLY A 215 -0.74 4.55 2.31
N LYS A 216 0.44 4.96 1.87
CA LYS A 216 1.70 4.26 2.17
C LYS A 216 2.06 4.39 3.64
N GLY A 217 2.55 3.30 4.22
CA GLY A 217 3.05 3.25 5.59
C GLY A 217 2.07 2.68 6.60
N PHE A 218 0.81 2.46 6.25
CA PHE A 218 -0.16 1.81 7.12
C PHE A 218 0.03 0.29 7.12
N ALA A 219 0.24 -0.28 8.30
CA ALA A 219 0.26 -1.72 8.55
C ALA A 219 -0.96 -2.08 9.41
N PHE A 220 -1.79 -3.01 8.95
CA PHE A 220 -2.97 -3.44 9.69
C PHE A 220 -2.57 -4.33 10.88
N VAL A 221 -3.01 -3.93 12.09
CA VAL A 221 -2.77 -4.65 13.34
C VAL A 221 -3.96 -5.53 13.70
N GLY A 222 -5.19 -4.99 13.61
CA GLY A 222 -6.39 -5.76 13.92
C GLY A 222 -7.68 -4.95 13.78
N ASN A 223 -8.79 -5.67 13.82
CA ASN A 223 -10.14 -5.11 13.92
C ASN A 223 -10.80 -5.59 15.20
N GLN A 224 -11.80 -4.84 15.70
CA GLN A 224 -12.43 -5.08 17.00
C GLN A 224 -11.35 -5.41 18.05
N TYR A 225 -10.31 -4.56 18.05
CA TYR A 225 -9.13 -4.82 18.86
C TYR A 225 -9.48 -4.65 20.34
N HIS A 226 -9.36 -5.75 21.08
CA HIS A 226 -9.76 -5.82 22.48
C HIS A 226 -8.74 -5.11 23.38
N LEU A 227 -9.24 -4.24 24.26
CA LEU A 227 -8.49 -3.61 25.34
C LEU A 227 -9.23 -3.86 26.65
N GLU A 228 -8.50 -4.27 27.68
CA GLU A 228 -9.00 -4.35 29.03
C GLU A 228 -8.45 -3.17 29.85
N VAL A 229 -9.32 -2.31 30.35
CA VAL A 229 -8.95 -1.16 31.17
C VAL A 229 -9.80 -1.13 32.44
N GLY A 230 -9.17 -1.24 33.60
CA GLY A 230 -9.87 -1.23 34.88
C GLY A 230 -10.88 -2.37 35.06
N GLY A 231 -10.64 -3.52 34.45
CA GLY A 231 -11.53 -4.69 34.47
C GLY A 231 -12.77 -4.54 33.57
N GLN A 232 -12.75 -3.61 32.62
CA GLN A 232 -13.78 -3.41 31.61
C GLN A 232 -13.22 -3.65 30.22
N ASP A 233 -14.01 -4.28 29.37
CA ASP A 233 -13.66 -4.61 27.99
C ASP A 233 -14.05 -3.49 27.03
N TYR A 234 -13.12 -3.10 26.17
CA TYR A 234 -13.32 -2.12 25.11
C TYR A 234 -12.86 -2.70 23.78
N TYR A 235 -13.47 -2.24 22.69
CA TYR A 235 -13.17 -2.71 21.34
C TYR A 235 -13.00 -1.52 20.40
N LEU A 236 -11.86 -1.49 19.69
CA LEU A 236 -11.57 -0.50 18.66
C LEU A 236 -11.95 -1.08 17.30
N ASP A 237 -12.60 -0.30 16.45
CA ASP A 237 -13.06 -0.78 15.17
C ASP A 237 -11.87 -1.27 14.32
N LEU A 238 -10.86 -0.40 14.06
CA LEU A 238 -9.67 -0.77 13.33
C LEU A 238 -8.42 -0.19 14.00
N LEU A 239 -7.38 -1.02 14.10
CA LEU A 239 -6.06 -0.61 14.62
C LEU A 239 -5.01 -0.83 13.53
N PHE A 240 -4.23 0.23 13.26
CA PHE A 240 -3.08 0.20 12.37
C PHE A 240 -1.82 0.65 13.10
N TYR A 241 -0.65 0.34 12.52
CA TYR A 241 0.63 0.96 12.86
C TYR A 241 1.17 1.68 11.63
N HIS A 242 1.64 2.90 11.80
CA HIS A 242 2.20 3.69 10.70
C HIS A 242 3.73 3.70 10.74
N LEU A 243 4.36 3.08 9.76
CA LEU A 243 5.79 2.81 9.72
C LEU A 243 6.67 4.07 9.72
N GLN A 244 6.28 5.11 8.97
CA GLN A 244 7.06 6.36 8.89
C GLN A 244 6.85 7.27 10.11
N LEU A 245 5.62 7.36 10.63
CA LEU A 245 5.31 8.11 11.84
C LEU A 245 5.73 7.37 13.11
N ARG A 246 5.97 6.05 13.00
CA ARG A 246 6.29 5.18 14.14
C ARG A 246 5.26 5.32 15.27
N CYS A 247 3.99 5.18 14.95
CA CYS A 247 2.90 5.28 15.92
C CYS A 247 1.75 4.35 15.57
N PHE A 248 0.95 4.01 16.56
CA PHE A 248 -0.34 3.38 16.31
C PHE A 248 -1.33 4.41 15.73
N VAL A 249 -2.25 3.92 14.91
CA VAL A 249 -3.36 4.71 14.36
C VAL A 249 -4.65 3.97 14.62
N VAL A 250 -5.52 4.58 15.42
CA VAL A 250 -6.87 4.07 15.70
C VAL A 250 -7.83 4.69 14.71
N VAL A 251 -8.63 3.87 14.03
CA VAL A 251 -9.69 4.34 13.13
C VAL A 251 -11.04 3.87 13.68
N GLU A 252 -11.91 4.83 14.00
CA GLU A 252 -13.30 4.60 14.40
C GLU A 252 -14.23 4.95 13.25
N LEU A 253 -15.18 4.07 12.98
CA LEU A 253 -16.16 4.19 11.91
C LEU A 253 -17.50 4.62 12.48
N LYS A 254 -18.14 5.63 11.89
CA LYS A 254 -19.47 6.11 12.27
C LYS A 254 -20.35 6.25 11.03
N ILE A 255 -21.51 5.64 11.07
CA ILE A 255 -22.50 5.69 9.96
C ILE A 255 -23.40 6.93 10.05
N GLU A 256 -23.10 7.85 10.92
CA GLU A 256 -23.82 9.09 11.16
C GLU A 256 -22.88 10.29 11.08
N ASP A 257 -23.45 11.49 11.20
CA ASP A 257 -22.68 12.73 11.28
C ASP A 257 -21.85 12.77 12.56
N PHE A 258 -20.72 13.47 12.50
CA PHE A 258 -19.83 13.63 13.66
C PHE A 258 -20.56 14.22 14.87
N LYS A 259 -20.34 13.60 16.04
CA LYS A 259 -20.80 14.05 17.35
C LYS A 259 -19.62 14.26 18.30
N PRO A 260 -19.67 15.28 19.19
CA PRO A 260 -18.56 15.57 20.12
C PRO A 260 -18.17 14.40 21.03
N GLU A 261 -19.11 13.54 21.41
CA GLU A 261 -18.85 12.35 22.23
C GLU A 261 -17.90 11.35 21.56
N PHE A 262 -17.81 11.32 20.23
CA PHE A 262 -16.85 10.47 19.51
C PHE A 262 -15.41 10.88 19.79
N ALA A 263 -15.14 12.19 19.90
CA ALA A 263 -13.83 12.68 20.29
C ALA A 263 -13.45 12.28 21.72
N GLY A 264 -14.42 12.26 22.64
CA GLY A 264 -14.23 11.79 24.00
C GLY A 264 -13.87 10.30 24.07
N LYS A 265 -14.61 9.45 23.33
CA LYS A 265 -14.32 8.02 23.19
C LYS A 265 -12.93 7.78 22.59
N MET A 266 -12.62 8.49 21.49
CA MET A 266 -11.31 8.40 20.84
C MET A 266 -10.17 8.80 21.80
N ASN A 267 -10.30 9.90 22.52
CA ASN A 267 -9.30 10.35 23.49
C ASN A 267 -8.98 9.28 24.55
N PHE A 268 -10.00 8.56 25.04
CA PHE A 268 -9.83 7.43 25.94
C PHE A 268 -9.05 6.29 25.26
N TYR A 269 -9.40 5.90 24.05
CA TYR A 269 -8.72 4.84 23.31
C TYR A 269 -7.24 5.15 23.04
N LEU A 270 -6.93 6.39 22.62
CA LEU A 270 -5.56 6.81 22.40
C LEU A 270 -4.72 6.76 23.67
N SER A 271 -5.32 7.10 24.82
CA SER A 271 -4.64 6.98 26.11
C SER A 271 -4.38 5.53 26.47
N ALA A 272 -5.36 4.65 26.30
CA ALA A 272 -5.22 3.23 26.60
C ALA A 272 -4.18 2.55 25.70
N ILE A 273 -4.15 2.86 24.41
CA ILE A 273 -3.13 2.33 23.49
C ILE A 273 -1.74 2.84 23.86
N ASP A 274 -1.60 4.13 24.18
CA ASP A 274 -0.32 4.69 24.60
C ASP A 274 0.23 4.03 25.87
N ASP A 275 -0.64 3.66 26.79
CA ASP A 275 -0.24 3.05 28.06
C ASP A 275 0.01 1.54 27.94
N LEU A 276 -0.77 0.82 27.12
CA LEU A 276 -0.79 -0.64 27.07
C LEU A 276 0.05 -1.23 25.93
N LEU A 277 0.15 -0.57 24.77
CA LEU A 277 0.74 -1.13 23.57
C LEU A 277 1.93 -0.35 23.03
N ARG A 278 1.97 0.97 23.21
CA ARG A 278 3.00 1.82 22.64
C ARG A 278 4.37 1.52 23.23
N HIS A 279 5.37 1.31 22.36
CA HIS A 279 6.77 1.23 22.79
C HIS A 279 7.30 2.62 23.17
N ALA A 280 8.32 2.64 24.04
CA ALA A 280 8.92 3.90 24.51
C ALA A 280 9.50 4.78 23.38
N ASP A 281 9.97 4.15 22.29
CA ASP A 281 10.53 4.81 21.10
C ASP A 281 9.47 5.21 20.07
N ASP A 282 8.21 4.85 20.28
CA ASP A 282 7.13 5.21 19.36
C ASP A 282 6.58 6.60 19.67
N ALA A 283 6.15 7.28 18.63
CA ALA A 283 5.43 8.53 18.75
C ALA A 283 4.01 8.31 19.34
N PRO A 284 3.35 9.38 19.84
CA PRO A 284 1.99 9.28 20.35
C PRO A 284 1.00 8.68 19.33
N THR A 285 0.09 7.83 19.80
CA THR A 285 -0.96 7.22 18.99
C THR A 285 -1.89 8.27 18.40
N ILE A 286 -2.24 8.14 17.12
CA ILE A 286 -3.10 9.05 16.37
C ILE A 286 -4.50 8.44 16.24
N GLY A 287 -5.56 9.24 16.41
CA GLY A 287 -6.94 8.86 16.15
C GLY A 287 -7.49 9.43 14.86
N ILE A 288 -8.25 8.66 14.13
CA ILE A 288 -9.02 9.07 12.96
C ILE A 288 -10.47 8.65 13.15
N ILE A 289 -11.38 9.63 13.17
CA ILE A 289 -12.82 9.39 13.21
C ILE A 289 -13.36 9.58 11.80
N LEU A 290 -13.89 8.51 11.21
CA LEU A 290 -14.52 8.51 9.89
C LEU A 290 -16.03 8.51 10.06
N CYS A 291 -16.70 9.54 9.53
CA CYS A 291 -18.16 9.74 9.64
C CYS A 291 -18.79 10.03 8.27
N GLN A 292 -20.10 9.91 8.14
CA GLN A 292 -20.81 10.21 6.89
C GLN A 292 -20.83 11.71 6.58
N GLY A 293 -20.92 12.54 7.62
CA GLY A 293 -20.89 13.99 7.50
C GLY A 293 -20.35 14.66 8.75
N LYS A 294 -19.98 15.93 8.64
CA LYS A 294 -19.49 16.71 9.77
C LYS A 294 -19.79 18.19 9.64
N ASN A 295 -19.98 18.86 10.76
CA ASN A 295 -19.96 20.31 10.85
C ASN A 295 -18.57 20.75 11.32
N ALA A 296 -17.87 21.52 10.50
CA ALA A 296 -16.49 21.94 10.78
C ALA A 296 -16.34 22.65 12.13
N VAL A 297 -17.30 23.55 12.47
CA VAL A 297 -17.27 24.31 13.72
C VAL A 297 -17.45 23.37 14.91
N VAL A 298 -18.34 22.38 14.83
CA VAL A 298 -18.54 21.38 15.89
C VAL A 298 -17.29 20.54 16.11
N VAL A 299 -16.63 20.10 15.00
CA VAL A 299 -15.37 19.35 15.07
C VAL A 299 -14.28 20.17 15.72
N GLU A 300 -14.10 21.43 15.30
CA GLU A 300 -13.09 22.32 15.87
C GLU A 300 -13.28 22.51 17.39
N TYR A 301 -14.52 22.73 17.85
CA TYR A 301 -14.82 22.81 19.26
C TYR A 301 -14.54 21.52 20.02
N ALA A 302 -14.94 20.38 19.47
CA ALA A 302 -14.72 19.07 20.09
C ALA A 302 -13.23 18.70 20.21
N LEU A 303 -12.41 19.12 19.24
CA LEU A 303 -10.98 18.84 19.24
C LEU A 303 -10.15 19.89 20.00
N ARG A 304 -10.71 21.07 20.30
CA ARG A 304 -9.97 22.23 20.84
C ARG A 304 -9.18 21.91 22.10
N ASP A 305 -9.80 21.22 23.04
CA ASP A 305 -9.21 20.96 24.36
C ASP A 305 -8.68 19.52 24.50
N SER A 306 -8.72 18.72 23.43
CA SER A 306 -8.15 17.37 23.44
C SER A 306 -6.62 17.44 23.45
N ALA A 307 -6.02 16.72 24.42
CA ALA A 307 -4.57 16.58 24.52
C ALA A 307 -3.99 15.50 23.59
N LYS A 308 -4.83 14.60 23.08
CA LYS A 308 -4.41 13.50 22.19
C LYS A 308 -4.59 13.88 20.72
N PRO A 309 -3.66 13.46 19.86
CA PRO A 309 -3.70 13.80 18.44
C PRO A 309 -4.82 13.02 17.73
N MET A 310 -5.79 13.75 17.17
CA MET A 310 -6.88 13.14 16.42
C MET A 310 -7.35 14.03 15.27
N GLY A 311 -7.95 13.37 14.27
CA GLY A 311 -8.58 14.00 13.12
C GLY A 311 -9.95 13.44 12.85
N VAL A 312 -10.80 14.26 12.22
CA VAL A 312 -12.15 13.90 11.76
C VAL A 312 -12.22 14.11 10.28
N ALA A 313 -12.63 13.06 9.58
CA ALA A 313 -12.84 13.08 8.14
C ALA A 313 -14.17 12.44 7.77
N GLU A 314 -14.71 12.85 6.62
CA GLU A 314 -15.85 12.18 6.02
C GLU A 314 -15.39 10.97 5.20
N TYR A 315 -16.30 10.05 4.94
CA TYR A 315 -16.14 9.06 3.90
C TYR A 315 -17.33 9.08 2.93
N LYS A 316 -17.10 8.67 1.69
CA LYS A 316 -18.11 8.56 0.66
C LYS A 316 -18.30 7.12 0.25
N LEU A 317 -19.56 6.72 0.12
CA LEU A 317 -20.00 5.46 -0.46
C LEU A 317 -20.71 5.77 -1.78
N SER A 318 -20.36 5.08 -2.86
CA SER A 318 -21.14 5.17 -4.10
C SER A 318 -21.78 3.82 -4.37
N GLY A 319 -23.10 3.82 -4.55
CA GLY A 319 -23.87 2.59 -4.82
C GLY A 319 -23.62 1.93 -6.17
N ALA A 320 -22.73 2.49 -7.00
CA ALA A 320 -22.30 1.90 -8.26
C ALA A 320 -20.86 2.30 -8.57
N LEU A 321 -19.96 1.32 -8.61
CA LEU A 321 -18.63 1.49 -9.19
C LEU A 321 -18.79 1.87 -10.67
N PRO A 322 -18.21 2.98 -11.15
CA PRO A 322 -18.10 3.24 -12.57
C PRO A 322 -17.43 2.02 -13.25
N ILE A 323 -18.01 1.55 -14.37
CA ILE A 323 -17.52 0.39 -15.12
C ILE A 323 -16.02 0.55 -15.49
N SER A 324 -15.58 1.79 -15.71
CA SER A 324 -14.17 2.13 -15.94
C SER A 324 -13.27 1.90 -14.72
N LEU A 325 -13.79 2.00 -13.50
CA LEU A 325 -13.07 1.73 -12.27
C LEU A 325 -13.05 0.24 -11.90
N GLN A 326 -14.11 -0.50 -12.21
CA GLN A 326 -14.10 -1.97 -12.04
C GLN A 326 -13.00 -2.64 -12.87
N ALA A 327 -12.76 -2.14 -14.09
CA ALA A 327 -11.67 -2.63 -14.96
C ALA A 327 -10.27 -2.09 -14.57
N ALA A 328 -10.21 -0.99 -13.80
CA ALA A 328 -8.97 -0.33 -13.40
C ALA A 328 -8.48 -0.71 -12.01
N LEU A 329 -9.33 -1.32 -11.17
CA LEU A 329 -8.90 -1.80 -9.85
C LEU A 329 -7.87 -2.92 -10.04
N PRO A 330 -6.71 -2.84 -9.35
CA PRO A 330 -5.72 -3.90 -9.39
C PRO A 330 -6.37 -5.20 -8.87
N THR A 331 -6.21 -6.27 -9.63
CA THR A 331 -6.68 -7.59 -9.18
C THR A 331 -5.88 -8.06 -7.96
N ALA A 332 -6.41 -9.06 -7.24
CA ALA A 332 -5.68 -9.69 -6.15
C ALA A 332 -4.28 -10.17 -6.58
N ASP A 333 -4.16 -10.65 -7.84
CA ASP A 333 -2.90 -11.10 -8.42
C ASP A 333 -1.94 -9.95 -8.75
N ASP A 334 -2.46 -8.80 -9.22
CA ASP A 334 -1.63 -7.61 -9.46
C ASP A 334 -0.99 -7.09 -8.17
N LEU A 335 -1.77 -7.06 -7.08
CA LEU A 335 -1.29 -6.60 -5.76
C LEU A 335 -0.37 -7.63 -5.07
N ALA A 336 -0.61 -8.92 -5.27
CA ALA A 336 0.27 -9.97 -4.76
C ALA A 336 1.65 -9.92 -5.45
N ARG A 337 1.73 -9.52 -6.72
CA ARG A 337 2.99 -9.30 -7.44
C ARG A 337 3.71 -8.02 -6.99
N GLU A 338 2.97 -6.95 -6.66
CA GLU A 338 3.56 -5.68 -6.21
C GLU A 338 3.97 -5.69 -4.73
N PHE A 339 3.29 -6.50 -3.89
CA PHE A 339 3.55 -6.58 -2.45
C PHE A 339 3.66 -8.04 -1.97
N PRO A 340 4.64 -8.81 -2.44
CA PRO A 340 4.78 -10.23 -2.08
C PRO A 340 4.91 -10.45 -0.56
N LEU A 341 5.52 -9.52 0.16
CA LEU A 341 5.66 -9.58 1.61
C LEU A 341 4.33 -9.47 2.37
N MET A 342 3.40 -8.65 1.90
CA MET A 342 2.09 -8.49 2.56
C MET A 342 1.21 -9.73 2.44
N SER A 343 1.28 -10.43 1.30
CA SER A 343 0.56 -11.69 1.11
C SER A 343 1.08 -12.79 2.05
N LEU A 344 2.40 -12.85 2.25
CA LEU A 344 3.03 -13.79 3.17
C LEU A 344 2.68 -13.51 4.64
N VAL A 345 2.64 -12.24 5.05
CA VAL A 345 2.24 -11.85 6.41
C VAL A 345 0.80 -12.27 6.69
N ARG A 346 -0.12 -11.98 5.77
CA ARG A 346 -1.53 -12.38 5.90
C ARG A 346 -1.67 -13.90 5.96
N LEU A 347 -1.02 -14.61 5.04
CA LEU A 347 -1.04 -16.05 4.98
C LEU A 347 -0.55 -16.68 6.28
N ARG A 348 0.52 -16.13 6.85
CA ARG A 348 1.04 -16.55 8.16
C ARG A 348 0.01 -16.37 9.27
N ILE A 349 -0.64 -15.20 9.34
CA ILE A 349 -1.66 -14.90 10.36
C ILE A 349 -2.83 -15.88 10.25
N ASP A 350 -3.31 -16.13 9.02
CA ASP A 350 -4.42 -17.04 8.79
C ASP A 350 -4.06 -18.48 9.17
N ILE A 351 -2.87 -18.95 8.81
CA ILE A 351 -2.36 -20.27 9.18
C ILE A 351 -2.19 -20.37 10.71
N GLU A 352 -1.60 -19.38 11.34
CA GLU A 352 -1.38 -19.37 12.78
C GLU A 352 -2.71 -19.44 13.55
N ARG A 353 -3.73 -18.71 13.11
CA ARG A 353 -5.07 -18.74 13.70
C ARG A 353 -5.72 -20.13 13.61
N GLU A 354 -5.67 -20.75 12.43
CA GLU A 354 -6.23 -22.09 12.24
C GLU A 354 -5.47 -23.16 13.05
N LEU A 355 -4.14 -23.06 13.11
CA LEU A 355 -3.32 -23.97 13.90
C LEU A 355 -3.56 -23.83 15.40
N ARG A 356 -3.73 -22.61 15.91
CA ARG A 356 -4.05 -22.38 17.33
C ARG A 356 -5.42 -22.94 17.69
N SER A 357 -6.41 -22.77 16.82
CA SER A 357 -7.73 -23.35 17.02
C SER A 357 -7.67 -24.87 17.03
N LEU A 358 -6.95 -25.51 16.10
CA LEU A 358 -6.74 -26.95 16.11
C LEU A 358 -6.00 -27.44 17.36
N ALA A 359 -5.00 -26.73 17.82
CA ALA A 359 -4.26 -27.06 19.03
C ALA A 359 -5.18 -27.02 20.27
N GLN A 360 -6.08 -26.05 20.35
CA GLN A 360 -7.11 -26.01 21.40
C GLN A 360 -8.06 -27.21 21.32
N ASP A 361 -8.52 -27.55 20.11
CA ASP A 361 -9.40 -28.72 19.87
C ASP A 361 -8.71 -30.06 20.21
N GLU A 362 -7.38 -30.14 20.09
CA GLU A 362 -6.57 -31.30 20.46
C GLU A 362 -6.11 -31.29 21.94
N GLY A 363 -6.48 -30.26 22.72
CA GLY A 363 -6.09 -30.10 24.12
C GLY A 363 -4.59 -29.81 24.35
N ILE A 364 -3.93 -29.23 23.36
CA ILE A 364 -2.52 -28.85 23.47
C ILE A 364 -2.46 -27.55 24.28
N THR A 365 -1.98 -27.65 25.52
CA THR A 365 -1.81 -26.52 26.45
C THR A 365 -0.32 -26.21 26.63
N SER A 366 0.02 -24.94 26.74
CA SER A 366 1.38 -24.48 26.99
C SER A 366 1.35 -23.19 27.81
N ASP A 367 2.27 -23.05 28.76
CA ASP A 367 2.45 -21.87 29.61
C ASP A 367 2.97 -20.63 28.82
N ARG A 368 3.38 -20.82 27.56
CA ARG A 368 3.83 -19.76 26.63
C ARG A 368 3.17 -19.93 25.28
N PRO A 369 3.01 -18.85 24.50
CA PRO A 369 2.58 -18.95 23.11
C PRO A 369 3.54 -19.84 22.31
N LEU A 370 3.02 -20.94 21.74
CA LEU A 370 3.83 -21.82 20.91
C LEU A 370 4.12 -21.17 19.55
N PRO A 371 5.36 -21.19 19.09
CA PRO A 371 5.71 -20.74 17.73
C PRO A 371 5.12 -21.68 16.66
N LEU A 372 5.01 -21.18 15.45
CA LEU A 372 4.31 -21.84 14.33
C LEU A 372 4.84 -23.25 14.03
N ASN A 373 6.17 -23.41 14.06
CA ASN A 373 6.83 -24.71 13.86
C ASN A 373 6.50 -25.72 14.97
N GLU A 374 6.40 -25.27 16.22
CA GLU A 374 6.04 -26.12 17.35
C GLU A 374 4.56 -26.54 17.27
N LEU A 375 3.66 -25.62 16.89
CA LEU A 375 2.23 -25.94 16.67
C LEU A 375 2.04 -27.04 15.63
N VAL A 376 2.77 -26.97 14.50
CA VAL A 376 2.74 -28.00 13.45
C VAL A 376 3.28 -29.33 13.96
N GLN A 377 4.35 -29.32 14.76
CA GLN A 377 4.96 -30.54 15.29
C GLN A 377 4.13 -31.22 16.38
N GLN A 378 3.42 -30.46 17.20
CA GLN A 378 2.64 -31.00 18.32
C GLN A 378 1.26 -31.49 17.89
N SER A 379 0.63 -30.88 16.89
CA SER A 379 -0.68 -31.32 16.39
C SER A 379 -0.55 -32.60 15.56
N LYS A 380 -1.27 -33.64 15.99
CA LYS A 380 -1.33 -34.94 15.27
C LYS A 380 -2.08 -34.78 13.95
N ALA A 381 -3.15 -34.01 13.94
CA ALA A 381 -3.97 -33.74 12.77
C ALA A 381 -3.10 -33.06 11.69
N VAL A 382 -2.39 -32.01 12.05
CA VAL A 382 -1.57 -31.24 11.12
C VAL A 382 -0.42 -32.05 10.52
N ARG A 383 0.25 -32.90 11.32
CA ARG A 383 1.33 -33.76 10.83
C ARG A 383 0.85 -34.81 9.81
N SER A 384 -0.42 -35.15 9.81
CA SER A 384 -1.00 -36.10 8.85
C SER A 384 -1.37 -35.46 7.51
N LEU A 385 -1.34 -34.10 7.41
CA LEU A 385 -1.68 -33.39 6.18
C LEU A 385 -0.59 -33.58 5.12
N PRO A 386 -0.98 -33.81 3.85
CA PRO A 386 -0.01 -34.01 2.76
C PRO A 386 0.99 -32.85 2.58
N SER A 387 0.52 -31.62 2.75
CA SER A 387 1.33 -30.40 2.58
C SER A 387 2.16 -29.99 3.79
N ALA A 388 2.05 -30.69 4.94
CA ALA A 388 2.74 -30.31 6.18
C ALA A 388 4.27 -30.21 6.03
N ARG A 389 4.89 -31.12 5.25
CA ARG A 389 6.34 -31.10 4.99
C ARG A 389 6.78 -29.92 4.15
N ASP A 390 6.02 -29.57 3.11
CA ASP A 390 6.33 -28.45 2.24
C ASP A 390 6.11 -27.13 2.97
N PHE A 391 5.08 -27.06 3.81
CA PHE A 391 4.85 -25.92 4.69
C PHE A 391 6.04 -25.66 5.63
N MET A 392 6.59 -26.69 6.25
CA MET A 392 7.75 -26.52 7.14
C MET A 392 8.99 -25.93 6.45
N ARG A 393 9.12 -26.10 5.13
CA ARG A 393 10.22 -25.48 4.35
C ARG A 393 10.07 -23.98 4.20
N ILE A 394 8.83 -23.50 4.17
CA ILE A 394 8.51 -22.07 3.93
C ILE A 394 8.27 -21.27 5.22
N VAL A 395 8.22 -21.92 6.39
CA VAL A 395 7.99 -21.24 7.68
C VAL A 395 8.97 -20.09 7.90
N ARG A 396 10.23 -20.25 7.48
CA ARG A 396 11.25 -19.20 7.61
C ARG A 396 10.89 -17.97 6.77
N SER A 397 10.46 -18.16 5.52
CA SER A 397 10.07 -17.05 4.61
C SER A 397 8.86 -16.32 5.15
N LEU A 398 7.87 -17.05 5.70
CA LEU A 398 6.72 -16.48 6.39
C LEU A 398 7.12 -15.67 7.65
N HIS A 399 8.11 -16.17 8.38
CA HIS A 399 8.64 -15.49 9.56
C HIS A 399 9.41 -14.21 9.17
N SER A 400 10.30 -14.30 8.19
CA SER A 400 11.06 -13.15 7.65
C SER A 400 10.15 -12.04 7.17
N ALA A 401 9.11 -12.38 6.38
CA ALA A 401 8.12 -11.43 5.90
C ALA A 401 7.39 -10.72 7.05
N ALA A 402 7.01 -11.45 8.11
CA ALA A 402 6.31 -10.89 9.26
C ALA A 402 7.18 -9.93 10.09
N HIS A 403 8.50 -10.04 10.00
CA HIS A 403 9.45 -9.15 10.66
C HIS A 403 10.02 -8.07 9.73
N GLY A 404 9.40 -7.86 8.55
CA GLY A 404 9.81 -6.84 7.59
C GLY A 404 11.15 -7.12 6.90
N VAL A 405 11.63 -8.38 6.95
CA VAL A 405 12.83 -8.80 6.24
C VAL A 405 12.44 -9.17 4.81
N ASP A 406 13.19 -8.64 3.83
CA ASP A 406 12.96 -8.93 2.42
C ASP A 406 13.08 -10.44 2.13
N VAL A 407 12.08 -10.94 1.40
CA VAL A 407 12.05 -12.30 0.86
C VAL A 407 12.19 -12.20 -0.65
N ALA A 408 13.06 -13.01 -1.24
CA ALA A 408 13.24 -13.01 -2.70
C ALA A 408 11.92 -13.31 -3.41
N PRO A 409 11.61 -12.66 -4.57
CA PRO A 409 10.33 -12.84 -5.26
C PRO A 409 9.97 -14.30 -5.53
N ASP A 410 10.93 -15.09 -6.02
CA ASP A 410 10.75 -16.52 -6.30
C ASP A 410 10.44 -17.33 -5.03
N GLU A 411 11.08 -16.97 -3.92
CA GLU A 411 10.87 -17.58 -2.62
C GLU A 411 9.51 -17.17 -2.04
N ALA A 412 9.09 -15.92 -2.26
CA ALA A 412 7.79 -15.42 -1.84
C ALA A 412 6.63 -16.11 -2.61
N GLU A 413 6.80 -16.35 -3.90
CA GLU A 413 5.83 -17.05 -4.73
C GLU A 413 5.66 -18.51 -4.26
N LEU A 414 6.76 -19.23 -4.10
CA LEU A 414 6.77 -20.60 -3.54
C LEU A 414 6.14 -20.66 -2.14
N ALA A 415 6.44 -19.68 -1.28
CA ALA A 415 5.90 -19.62 0.07
C ALA A 415 4.39 -19.33 0.06
N ASN A 416 3.89 -18.49 -0.85
CA ASN A 416 2.47 -18.24 -1.03
C ASN A 416 1.72 -19.50 -1.51
N GLU A 417 2.23 -20.20 -2.52
CA GLU A 417 1.60 -21.41 -3.02
C GLU A 417 1.55 -22.53 -1.98
N ALA A 418 2.67 -22.83 -1.36
CA ALA A 418 2.76 -23.89 -0.36
C ALA A 418 1.92 -23.57 0.90
N GLY A 419 1.94 -22.32 1.35
CA GLY A 419 1.17 -21.86 2.48
C GLY A 419 -0.33 -21.84 2.22
N ALA A 420 -0.78 -21.40 1.04
CA ALA A 420 -2.19 -21.39 0.67
C ALA A 420 -2.76 -22.83 0.57
N ARG A 421 -1.97 -23.76 0.02
CA ARG A 421 -2.35 -25.19 -0.03
C ARG A 421 -2.49 -25.77 1.38
N PHE A 422 -1.53 -25.50 2.24
CA PHE A 422 -1.56 -25.94 3.62
C PHE A 422 -2.75 -25.38 4.40
N LEU A 423 -3.07 -24.10 4.21
CA LEU A 423 -4.22 -23.45 4.84
C LEU A 423 -5.55 -24.07 4.38
N ALA A 424 -5.68 -24.37 3.09
CA ALA A 424 -6.85 -25.05 2.55
C ALA A 424 -7.02 -26.43 3.18
N GLU A 425 -5.98 -27.25 3.25
CA GLU A 425 -6.03 -28.58 3.87
C GLU A 425 -6.43 -28.53 5.37
N ILE A 426 -5.93 -27.54 6.12
CA ILE A 426 -6.35 -27.35 7.52
C ILE A 426 -7.86 -27.05 7.61
N ARG A 427 -8.35 -26.14 6.78
CA ARG A 427 -9.76 -25.75 6.77
C ARG A 427 -10.66 -26.91 6.37
N ASP A 428 -10.27 -27.68 5.34
CA ASP A 428 -11.00 -28.87 4.91
C ASP A 428 -11.02 -29.94 6.02
N TYR A 429 -9.90 -30.15 6.69
CA TYR A 429 -9.83 -31.08 7.83
C TYR A 429 -10.79 -30.66 8.96
N ARG A 430 -10.86 -29.36 9.27
CA ARG A 430 -11.77 -28.84 10.30
C ARG A 430 -13.24 -28.89 9.89
N ALA A 431 -13.55 -28.66 8.62
CA ALA A 431 -14.92 -28.71 8.11
C ALA A 431 -15.49 -30.15 8.09
N ASN A 432 -14.61 -31.14 8.02
CA ASN A 432 -15.00 -32.57 7.98
C ASN A 432 -14.94 -33.26 9.34
N ARG A 433 -14.75 -32.54 10.43
CA ARG A 433 -14.73 -33.06 11.80
C ARG A 433 -15.97 -32.62 12.59
#